data_515ddd330b96716d085c016e9b5ecf8d
#
_entry.id   515ddd330b96716d085c016e9b5ecf8d
#
_cell.length_a   1.000
_cell.length_b   1.000
_cell.length_c   1.000
_cell.angle_alpha   90.00
_cell.angle_beta   90.00
_cell.angle_gamma   90.00
#
_symmetry.space_group_name_H-M   'P 1'
#
loop_
_entity.id
_entity.type
_entity.pdbx_description
1 polymer ?
#
loop_
_entity_poly.entity_id
_entity_poly.type
_entity_poly.pdbx_seq_one_letter_code
_entity_poly.pdbx_strand_id
1 'polypeptide(L)'
;GYEDFKAAGQYYFDNFDEITFNPGDGLIGSDYAYWSGSLYSQGETNTEPNVMRVYGTWKSTHTETGAPVYNKWYGVINFNEDNKIATFSDWMDVNGMAVQIENYINNN
;
A
#
# COMPACT_ATOMS: atom_id res chain seq x y z
N GLY A 1 -9.34 2.52 -14.96
CA GLY A 1 -8.32 2.08 -15.90
C GLY A 1 -6.93 2.56 -15.55
N TYR A 2 -6.00 2.37 -16.46
CA TYR A 2 -4.58 2.75 -16.26
C TYR A 2 -4.41 4.24 -15.92
N GLU A 3 -5.15 5.11 -16.58
CA GLU A 3 -5.04 6.55 -16.36
C GLU A 3 -5.53 6.94 -14.95
N ASP A 4 -6.59 6.30 -14.46
CA ASP A 4 -7.08 6.54 -13.11
C ASP A 4 -6.08 6.06 -12.06
N PHE A 5 -5.49 4.90 -12.28
CA PHE A 5 -4.45 4.34 -11.42
C PHE A 5 -3.22 5.26 -11.37
N LYS A 6 -2.79 5.74 -12.53
CA LYS A 6 -1.67 6.65 -12.66
C LYS A 6 -1.93 8.00 -11.96
N ALA A 7 -3.14 8.53 -12.12
CA ALA A 7 -3.53 9.79 -11.48
C ALA A 7 -3.57 9.67 -9.96
N ALA A 8 -4.07 8.53 -9.44
CA ALA A 8 -4.08 8.27 -8.00
C ALA A 8 -2.67 8.19 -7.42
N GLY A 9 -1.75 7.52 -8.12
CA GLY A 9 -0.35 7.46 -7.72
C GLY A 9 0.32 8.83 -7.75
N GLN A 10 0.05 9.60 -8.79
CA GLN A 10 0.62 10.94 -8.96
C GLN A 10 0.20 11.88 -7.81
N TYR A 11 -1.04 11.77 -7.35
CA TYR A 11 -1.50 12.54 -6.19
C TYR A 11 -0.57 12.36 -4.98
N TYR A 12 -0.15 11.14 -4.69
CA TYR A 12 0.76 10.87 -3.57
C TYR A 12 2.16 11.41 -3.82
N PHE A 13 2.69 11.29 -5.02
CA PHE A 13 3.99 11.84 -5.37
C PHE A 13 4.01 13.38 -5.30
N ASP A 14 2.89 14.02 -5.60
CA ASP A 14 2.78 15.48 -5.56
C ASP A 14 2.62 16.03 -4.14
N ASN A 15 2.08 15.24 -3.22
CA ASN A 15 1.71 15.72 -1.89
C ASN A 15 2.54 15.12 -0.75
N PHE A 16 3.36 14.10 -1.03
CA PHE A 16 4.17 13.43 -0.02
C PHE A 16 5.58 13.21 -0.53
N ASP A 17 6.53 13.35 0.41
CA ASP A 17 7.95 13.09 0.17
C ASP A 17 8.40 11.86 0.95
N GLU A 18 9.56 11.34 0.58
CA GLU A 18 10.21 10.24 1.30
C GLU A 18 9.29 9.01 1.44
N ILE A 19 8.54 8.71 0.38
CA ILE A 19 7.58 7.60 0.37
C ILE A 19 8.35 6.28 0.39
N THR A 20 8.15 5.50 1.45
CA THR A 20 8.76 4.18 1.59
C THR A 20 7.70 3.16 1.99
N PHE A 21 7.89 1.92 1.54
CA PHE A 21 7.05 0.80 1.93
C PHE A 21 7.82 -0.12 2.87
N ASN A 22 7.28 -0.33 4.06
CA ASN A 22 7.90 -1.16 5.08
C ASN A 22 7.19 -2.51 5.16
N PRO A 23 7.79 -3.58 4.60
CA PRO A 23 7.32 -4.93 4.84
C PRO A 23 7.67 -5.35 6.26
N GLY A 24 6.71 -5.92 6.96
CA GLY A 24 6.95 -6.40 8.31
C GLY A 24 7.62 -7.77 8.35
N ASP A 25 8.00 -8.19 9.55
CA ASP A 25 8.76 -9.42 9.77
C ASP A 25 7.89 -10.63 10.17
N GLY A 26 6.60 -10.51 10.23
CA GLY A 26 5.77 -11.59 10.72
C GLY A 26 4.35 -11.61 10.21
N LEU A 27 3.69 -12.74 10.43
CA LEU A 27 2.33 -12.94 9.98
C LEU A 27 1.31 -12.13 10.78
N ILE A 28 1.63 -11.85 12.03
CA ILE A 28 0.80 -11.07 12.94
C ILE A 28 1.72 -10.08 13.64
N GLY A 29 1.73 -8.87 13.16
CA GLY A 29 2.55 -7.82 13.71
C GLY A 29 1.97 -6.47 13.39
N SER A 30 2.52 -5.44 14.00
CA SER A 30 2.03 -4.09 13.78
C SER A 30 2.44 -3.53 12.43
N ASP A 31 3.62 -3.89 11.93
CA ASP A 31 4.15 -3.37 10.68
C ASP A 31 4.71 -4.51 9.86
N TYR A 32 3.91 -5.00 8.93
CA TYR A 32 4.38 -6.11 8.17
C TYR A 32 3.80 -6.17 6.77
N ALA A 33 4.60 -6.67 5.84
CA ALA A 33 4.16 -6.97 4.50
C ALA A 33 4.24 -8.47 4.26
N TYR A 34 3.28 -8.96 3.58
CA TYR A 34 3.20 -10.35 3.19
C TYR A 34 2.98 -10.45 1.69
N TRP A 35 3.90 -11.14 1.02
CA TRP A 35 3.83 -11.38 -0.40
C TRP A 35 3.34 -12.81 -0.62
N SER A 36 2.13 -12.94 -1.16
CA SER A 36 1.53 -14.24 -1.42
C SER A 36 1.17 -14.37 -2.89
N GLY A 37 1.62 -15.43 -3.50
CA GLY A 37 1.32 -15.72 -4.90
C GLY A 37 -0.01 -16.44 -5.11
N SER A 38 -0.83 -16.63 -4.08
CA SER A 38 -2.05 -17.41 -4.22
C SER A 38 -3.15 -16.96 -3.28
N LEU A 39 -4.38 -16.99 -3.77
CA LEU A 39 -5.60 -16.84 -2.96
C LEU A 39 -6.12 -18.18 -2.46
N TYR A 40 -5.45 -19.27 -2.79
CA TYR A 40 -5.92 -20.61 -2.46
C TYR A 40 -5.60 -20.97 -1.01
N SER A 41 -6.35 -21.96 -0.54
CA SER A 41 -6.27 -22.46 0.82
C SER A 41 -4.86 -22.88 1.22
N GLN A 42 -4.65 -22.85 2.51
CA GLN A 42 -3.39 -23.16 3.16
C GLN A 42 -2.68 -24.37 2.56
N GLY A 43 -1.46 -24.17 2.11
CA GLY A 43 -0.56 -25.25 1.69
C GLY A 43 -0.32 -25.37 0.19
N GLU A 44 -1.05 -24.66 -0.64
CA GLU A 44 -0.80 -24.65 -2.07
C GLU A 44 -0.15 -23.35 -2.52
N THR A 45 1.15 -23.38 -2.67
CA THR A 45 1.85 -22.32 -3.41
C THR A 45 1.81 -22.67 -4.88
N ASN A 46 1.15 -21.83 -5.65
CA ASN A 46 1.18 -21.96 -7.10
C ASN A 46 2.55 -21.51 -7.60
N THR A 47 3.21 -22.32 -8.40
CA THR A 47 4.50 -21.97 -9.01
C THR A 47 4.39 -20.89 -10.07
N GLU A 48 3.18 -20.60 -10.54
CA GLU A 48 2.88 -19.52 -11.46
C GLU A 48 1.78 -18.64 -10.85
N PRO A 49 2.12 -17.81 -9.85
CA PRO A 49 1.13 -17.01 -9.18
C PRO A 49 0.56 -15.95 -10.12
N ASN A 50 -0.77 -15.95 -10.26
CA ASN A 50 -1.47 -14.93 -11.01
C ASN A 50 -2.15 -13.89 -10.10
N VAL A 51 -2.09 -14.10 -8.79
CA VAL A 51 -2.65 -13.19 -7.79
C VAL A 51 -1.61 -12.93 -6.71
N MET A 52 -1.42 -11.68 -6.37
CA MET A 52 -0.50 -11.27 -5.30
C MET A 52 -1.27 -10.51 -4.22
N ARG A 53 -1.02 -10.85 -2.97
CA ARG A 53 -1.50 -10.10 -1.81
C ARG A 53 -0.33 -9.39 -1.15
N VAL A 54 -0.53 -8.14 -0.82
CA VAL A 54 0.51 -7.33 -0.19
C VAL A 54 -0.07 -6.65 1.04
N TYR A 55 0.61 -6.81 2.16
CA TYR A 55 0.28 -6.13 3.42
C TYR A 55 1.50 -5.36 3.86
N GLY A 56 1.30 -4.15 4.34
CA GLY A 56 2.40 -3.39 4.87
C GLY A 56 2.01 -1.98 5.26
N THR A 57 3.02 -1.20 5.59
CA THR A 57 2.85 0.19 6.00
C THR A 57 3.64 1.10 5.07
N TRP A 58 2.94 2.03 4.45
CA TRP A 58 3.57 3.15 3.76
C TRP A 58 3.95 4.21 4.78
N LYS A 59 5.19 4.68 4.70
CA LYS A 59 5.67 5.79 5.49
C LYS A 59 6.02 6.93 4.54
N SER A 60 5.62 8.13 4.87
CA SER A 60 5.90 9.31 4.07
C SER A 60 5.92 10.58 4.91
N THR A 61 6.32 11.67 4.30
CA THR A 61 6.26 13.01 4.89
C THR A 61 5.32 13.87 4.06
N HIS A 62 4.32 14.46 4.67
CA HIS A 62 3.42 15.37 3.98
C HIS A 62 4.19 16.64 3.59
N THR A 63 4.33 16.90 2.30
CA THR A 63 5.22 17.93 1.77
C THR A 63 4.91 19.32 2.31
N GLU A 64 3.63 19.69 2.33
CA GLU A 64 3.21 21.03 2.76
C GLU A 64 3.47 21.30 4.24
N THR A 65 3.25 20.31 5.10
CA THR A 65 3.31 20.50 6.57
C THR A 65 4.54 19.91 7.23
N GLY A 66 5.23 19.00 6.58
CA GLY A 66 6.33 18.22 7.16
C GLY A 66 5.88 17.10 8.09
N ALA A 67 4.58 16.83 8.17
CA ALA A 67 4.03 15.80 9.05
C ALA A 67 4.49 14.40 8.61
N PRO A 68 5.03 13.58 9.53
CA PRO A 68 5.26 12.17 9.24
C PRO A 68 3.92 11.45 9.20
N VAL A 69 3.69 10.66 8.16
CA VAL A 69 2.44 9.96 7.92
C VAL A 69 2.68 8.47 7.71
N TYR A 70 1.93 7.65 8.42
CA TYR A 70 1.96 6.19 8.32
C TYR A 70 0.60 5.71 7.83
N ASN A 71 0.61 4.81 6.86
CA ASN A 71 -0.61 4.29 6.29
C ASN A 71 -0.52 2.77 6.10
N LYS A 72 -1.32 2.04 6.85
CA LYS A 72 -1.43 0.60 6.65
C LYS A 72 -2.19 0.32 5.37
N TRP A 73 -1.65 -0.61 4.60
CA TRP A 73 -2.12 -0.85 3.26
C TRP A 73 -2.27 -2.35 2.98
N TYR A 74 -3.33 -2.69 2.29
CA TYR A 74 -3.59 -4.02 1.80
C TYR A 74 -3.92 -3.94 0.31
N GLY A 75 -3.19 -4.71 -0.50
CA GLY A 75 -3.43 -4.74 -1.94
C GLY A 75 -3.61 -6.15 -2.45
N VAL A 76 -4.49 -6.31 -3.43
CA VAL A 76 -4.67 -7.55 -4.20
C VAL A 76 -4.47 -7.20 -5.67
N ILE A 77 -3.53 -7.89 -6.30
CA ILE A 77 -3.13 -7.62 -7.67
C ILE A 77 -3.29 -8.90 -8.47
N ASN A 78 -4.07 -8.84 -9.55
CA ASN A 78 -4.21 -9.94 -10.49
C ASN A 78 -3.41 -9.66 -11.74
N PHE A 79 -2.67 -10.66 -12.19
CA PHE A 79 -1.86 -10.58 -13.41
C PHE A 79 -2.51 -11.40 -14.52
N ASN A 80 -2.38 -10.93 -15.75
CA ASN A 80 -2.82 -11.67 -16.92
C ASN A 80 -1.71 -12.58 -17.46
N GLU A 81 -1.97 -13.28 -18.57
CA GLU A 81 -1.04 -14.19 -19.21
C GLU A 81 0.26 -13.52 -19.68
N ASP A 82 0.21 -12.21 -19.93
CA ASP A 82 1.37 -11.41 -20.34
C ASP A 82 2.14 -10.84 -19.14
N ASN A 83 1.83 -11.29 -17.93
CA ASN A 83 2.43 -10.81 -16.68
C ASN A 83 2.21 -9.31 -16.42
N LYS A 84 1.11 -8.78 -16.94
CA LYS A 84 0.69 -7.41 -16.68
C LYS A 84 -0.46 -7.38 -15.69
N ILE A 85 -0.60 -6.28 -14.98
CA ILE A 85 -1.69 -6.12 -14.01
C ILE A 85 -3.02 -6.03 -14.78
N ALA A 86 -3.90 -7.01 -14.55
CA ALA A 86 -5.23 -7.05 -15.11
C ALA A 86 -6.24 -6.35 -14.21
N THR A 87 -6.15 -6.59 -12.90
CA THR A 87 -6.99 -5.93 -11.90
C THR A 87 -6.15 -5.57 -10.68
N PHE A 88 -6.56 -4.49 -10.01
CA PHE A 88 -5.90 -4.00 -8.81
C PHE A 88 -6.98 -3.51 -7.85
N SER A 89 -6.89 -3.96 -6.59
CA SER A 89 -7.75 -3.47 -5.52
C SER A 89 -6.90 -3.22 -4.29
N ASP A 90 -7.15 -2.12 -3.61
CA ASP A 90 -6.43 -1.80 -2.39
C ASP A 90 -7.34 -1.18 -1.33
N TRP A 91 -6.88 -1.26 -0.10
CA TRP A 91 -7.57 -0.72 1.07
C TRP A 91 -6.57 0.02 1.93
N MET A 92 -6.93 1.21 2.34
CA MET A 92 -6.11 2.02 3.23
C MET A 92 -6.99 3.01 3.99
N ASP A 93 -6.47 3.51 5.10
CA ASP A 93 -7.19 4.49 5.93
C ASP A 93 -6.80 5.92 5.53
N VAL A 94 -7.47 6.45 4.53
CA VAL A 94 -7.25 7.82 4.04
C VAL A 94 -7.60 8.85 5.12
N ASN A 95 -8.67 8.60 5.88
CA ASN A 95 -9.05 9.48 6.97
C ASN A 95 -8.00 9.52 8.08
N GLY A 96 -7.41 8.36 8.39
CA GLY A 96 -6.32 8.27 9.36
C GLY A 96 -5.11 9.09 8.96
N MET A 97 -4.78 9.15 7.67
CA MET A 97 -3.72 10.01 7.16
C MET A 97 -4.03 11.49 7.41
N ALA A 98 -5.25 11.91 7.11
CA ALA A 98 -5.70 13.28 7.35
C ALA A 98 -5.64 13.66 8.83
N VAL A 99 -6.04 12.74 9.70
CA VAL A 99 -5.99 12.95 11.16
C VAL A 99 -4.54 13.11 11.64
N GLN A 100 -3.61 12.32 11.13
CA GLN A 100 -2.20 12.44 11.48
C GLN A 100 -1.63 13.82 11.10
N ILE A 101 -1.97 14.30 9.92
CA ILE A 101 -1.53 15.63 9.46
C ILE A 101 -2.13 16.72 10.34
N GLU A 102 -3.43 16.65 10.63
CA GLU A 102 -4.12 17.61 11.48
C GLU A 102 -3.54 17.66 12.89
N ASN A 103 -3.30 16.49 13.50
CA ASN A 103 -2.69 16.41 14.81
C ASN A 103 -1.27 17.00 14.83
N TYR A 104 -0.50 16.78 13.79
CA TYR A 104 0.83 17.36 13.66
C TYR A 104 0.78 18.89 13.62
N ILE A 105 -0.12 19.45 12.84
CA ILE A 105 -0.32 20.90 12.75
C ILE A 105 -0.72 21.48 14.10
N ASN A 106 -1.67 20.82 14.80
CA ASN A 106 -2.20 21.30 16.07
C ASN A 106 -1.20 21.22 17.23
N ASN A 107 -0.22 20.33 17.13
CA ASN A 107 0.78 20.12 18.19
C ASN A 107 2.12 20.78 17.89
N ASN A 108 2.23 21.42 16.76
CA ASN A 108 3.41 22.15 16.34
C ASN A 108 3.00 23.55 15.84
#